data_45439d4bf01ebbfd96bcb8a0ce324a77
#
_entry.id   45439d4bf01ebbfd96bcb8a0ce324a77
#
_cell.length_a   1.000
_cell.length_b   1.000
_cell.length_c   1.000
_cell.angle_alpha   90.00
_cell.angle_beta   90.00
_cell.angle_gamma   90.00
#
_symmetry.space_group_name_H-M   'P 1'
#
loop_
_entity.id
_entity.type
_entity.pdbx_description
1 polymer ?
#
loop_
_entity_poly.entity_id
_entity_poly.type
_entity_poly.pdbx_seq_one_letter_code
_entity_poly.pdbx_strand_id
1 'polypeptide(L)'
;MPLYFFDTSALVKRYHMETGSEKVDEIFNDPEGIFTIASITIAEFTSVFVRKLNEGIISEDDLHVCLSEFSKDMISSFWIIDLERNHINKSIPLIIKHNLRTLDSLQLSVFLNLSPINPTMMTSDEILYDATIKEGFKAIKP
;
A
#
# COMPACT_ATOMS: atom_id res chain seq x y z
N MET A 1 -12.32 -14.06 6.84
CA MET A 1 -11.40 -12.98 7.25
C MET A 1 -10.89 -12.27 6.01
N PRO A 2 -11.35 -11.06 5.75
CA PRO A 2 -10.91 -10.33 4.56
C PRO A 2 -9.44 -9.91 4.69
N LEU A 3 -8.67 -10.10 3.62
CA LEU A 3 -7.29 -9.66 3.55
C LEU A 3 -7.21 -8.42 2.67
N TYR A 4 -6.71 -7.35 3.24
CA TYR A 4 -6.49 -6.08 2.56
C TYR A 4 -5.00 -5.85 2.35
N PHE A 5 -4.61 -5.61 1.12
CA PHE A 5 -3.24 -5.26 0.77
C PHE A 5 -3.18 -3.77 0.44
N PHE A 6 -2.39 -3.03 1.18
CA PHE A 6 -2.24 -1.58 0.99
C PHE A 6 -0.99 -1.27 0.18
N ASP A 7 -1.15 -0.61 -0.95
CA ASP A 7 -0.02 0.08 -1.54
C ASP A 7 0.25 1.38 -0.77
N THR A 8 1.35 2.03 -1.07
CA THR A 8 1.77 3.22 -0.34
C THR A 8 0.77 4.36 -0.48
N SER A 9 0.16 4.54 -1.66
CA SER A 9 -0.78 5.64 -1.93
C SER A 9 -2.03 5.59 -1.05
N ALA A 10 -2.50 4.40 -0.74
CA ALA A 10 -3.64 4.21 0.16
C ALA A 10 -3.21 4.25 1.64
N LEU A 11 -2.08 3.64 1.96
CA LEU A 11 -1.60 3.55 3.34
C LEU A 11 -1.35 4.92 3.97
N VAL A 12 -0.76 5.85 3.23
CA VAL A 12 -0.44 7.19 3.76
C VAL A 12 -1.67 7.97 4.23
N LYS A 13 -2.85 7.64 3.70
CA LYS A 13 -4.12 8.26 4.08
C LYS A 13 -4.56 7.95 5.51
N ARG A 14 -4.03 6.89 6.10
CA ARG A 14 -4.28 6.57 7.52
C ARG A 14 -3.56 7.55 8.45
N TYR A 15 -2.41 8.05 8.03
CA TYR A 15 -1.49 8.82 8.89
C TYR A 15 -1.50 10.32 8.63
N HIS A 16 -2.09 10.75 7.53
CA HIS A 16 -2.28 12.15 7.19
C HIS A 16 -3.66 12.32 6.55
N MET A 17 -4.51 13.16 7.17
CA MET A 17 -5.88 13.37 6.71
C MET A 17 -5.90 14.01 5.31
N GLU A 18 -6.53 13.31 4.39
CA GLU A 18 -6.76 13.76 3.01
C GLU A 18 -8.00 13.07 2.44
N THR A 19 -8.35 13.37 1.20
CA THR A 19 -9.47 12.71 0.52
C THR A 19 -9.27 11.19 0.51
N GLY A 20 -10.25 10.46 1.03
CA GLY A 20 -10.19 8.99 1.12
C GLY A 20 -9.75 8.45 2.48
N SER A 21 -9.25 9.28 3.40
CA SER A 21 -8.83 8.85 4.73
C SER A 21 -9.94 8.16 5.51
N GLU A 22 -11.17 8.64 5.40
CA GLU A 22 -12.33 8.03 6.08
C GLU A 22 -12.55 6.58 5.62
N LYS A 23 -12.39 6.31 4.33
CA LYS A 23 -12.54 4.95 3.80
C LYS A 23 -11.42 4.02 4.28
N VAL A 24 -10.21 4.52 4.35
CA VAL A 24 -9.07 3.78 4.89
C VAL A 24 -9.31 3.44 6.36
N ASP A 25 -9.76 4.42 7.16
CA ASP A 25 -10.05 4.22 8.58
C ASP A 25 -11.20 3.21 8.78
N GLU A 26 -12.23 3.26 7.95
CA GLU A 26 -13.32 2.28 7.95
C GLU A 26 -12.79 0.85 7.77
N ILE A 27 -11.88 0.66 6.81
CA ILE A 27 -11.27 -0.65 6.55
C ILE A 27 -10.43 -1.11 7.75
N PHE A 28 -9.62 -0.21 8.33
CA PHE A 28 -8.80 -0.55 9.50
C PHE A 28 -9.63 -0.85 10.75
N ASN A 29 -10.88 -0.41 10.81
CA ASN A 29 -11.79 -0.71 11.91
C ASN A 29 -12.49 -2.07 11.76
N ASP A 30 -12.29 -2.79 10.67
CA ASP A 30 -12.80 -4.15 10.51
C ASP A 30 -12.09 -5.09 11.48
N PRO A 31 -12.78 -5.63 12.50
CA PRO A 31 -12.14 -6.47 13.52
C PRO A 31 -11.65 -7.81 12.97
N GLU A 32 -12.16 -8.23 11.82
CA GLU A 32 -11.75 -9.48 11.16
C GLU A 32 -10.73 -9.24 10.05
N GLY A 33 -10.42 -7.99 9.75
CA GLY A 33 -9.51 -7.62 8.68
C GLY A 33 -8.07 -8.05 8.95
N ILE A 34 -7.42 -8.59 7.94
CA ILE A 34 -5.98 -8.83 7.91
C ILE A 34 -5.37 -7.74 7.02
N PHE A 35 -4.44 -6.96 7.58
CA PHE A 35 -3.84 -5.82 6.88
C PHE A 35 -2.41 -6.16 6.49
N THR A 36 -2.13 -6.04 5.20
CA THR A 36 -0.89 -6.50 4.59
C THR A 36 -0.24 -5.39 3.80
N ILE A 37 1.07 -5.29 3.91
CA ILE A 37 1.89 -4.40 3.08
C ILE A 37 3.12 -5.14 2.55
N ALA A 38 3.66 -4.68 1.42
CA ALA A 38 4.98 -5.12 0.96
C ALA A 38 6.07 -4.37 1.73
N SER A 39 7.21 -5.01 1.95
CA SER A 39 8.33 -4.40 2.68
C SER A 39 8.85 -3.11 2.04
N ILE A 40 8.77 -2.98 0.70
CA ILE A 40 9.14 -1.74 0.01
C ILE A 40 8.28 -0.54 0.42
N THR A 41 7.06 -0.78 0.87
CA THR A 41 6.16 0.28 1.35
C THR A 41 6.74 1.02 2.54
N ILE A 42 7.57 0.38 3.34
CA ILE A 42 8.23 1.02 4.49
C ILE A 42 9.09 2.20 4.03
N ALA A 43 9.92 1.99 3.00
CA ALA A 43 10.76 3.05 2.45
C ALA A 43 9.94 4.09 1.67
N GLU A 44 8.96 3.64 0.89
CA GLU A 44 8.10 4.55 0.13
C GLU A 44 7.29 5.47 1.05
N PHE A 45 6.76 4.95 2.14
CA PHE A 45 6.03 5.71 3.15
C PHE A 45 6.88 6.88 3.67
N THR A 46 8.10 6.57 4.08
CA THR A 46 9.05 7.59 4.55
C THR A 46 9.31 8.64 3.47
N SER A 47 9.54 8.21 2.24
CA SER A 47 9.78 9.10 1.11
C SER A 47 8.60 10.05 0.85
N VAL A 48 7.38 9.55 0.91
CA VAL A 48 6.16 10.38 0.74
C VAL A 48 6.10 11.47 1.81
N PHE A 49 6.31 11.13 3.08
CA PHE A 49 6.20 12.09 4.18
C PHE A 49 7.35 13.09 4.20
N VAL A 50 8.56 12.68 3.82
CA VAL A 50 9.69 13.60 3.65
C VAL A 50 9.40 14.63 2.54
N ARG A 51 8.79 14.21 1.42
CA ARG A 51 8.36 15.15 0.39
C ARG A 51 7.32 16.14 0.89
N LYS A 52 6.33 15.66 1.66
CA LYS A 52 5.33 16.54 2.28
C LYS A 52 5.98 17.58 3.19
N LEU A 53 6.99 17.17 3.96
CA LEU A 53 7.77 18.09 4.79
C LEU A 53 8.48 19.15 3.92
N ASN A 54 9.19 18.73 2.89
CA ASN A 54 9.94 19.62 2.01
C ASN A 54 9.04 20.59 1.23
N GLU A 55 7.81 20.20 0.96
CA GLU A 55 6.79 21.01 0.31
C GLU A 55 6.04 21.93 1.29
N GLY A 56 6.34 21.85 2.57
CA GLY A 56 5.68 22.64 3.61
C GLY A 56 4.26 22.21 3.95
N ILE A 57 3.84 21.00 3.54
CA ILE A 57 2.49 20.47 3.82
C ILE A 57 2.37 20.00 5.27
N ILE A 58 3.45 19.47 5.83
CA ILE A 58 3.54 19.03 7.23
C ILE A 58 4.77 19.65 7.91
N SER A 59 4.74 19.70 9.24
CA SER A 59 5.87 20.11 10.08
C SER A 59 6.79 18.92 10.38
N GLU A 60 7.98 19.20 10.94
CA GLU A 60 8.88 18.15 11.46
C GLU A 60 8.21 17.32 12.55
N ASP A 61 7.45 17.96 13.43
CA ASP A 61 6.71 17.26 14.49
C ASP A 61 5.67 16.31 13.88
N ASP A 62 4.93 16.74 12.85
CA ASP A 62 4.00 15.89 12.13
C ASP A 62 4.69 14.69 11.50
N LEU A 63 5.87 14.91 10.91
CA LEU A 63 6.66 13.82 10.33
C LEU A 63 7.00 12.77 11.39
N HIS A 64 7.50 13.21 12.56
CA HIS A 64 7.87 12.30 13.65
C HIS A 64 6.65 11.54 14.19
N VAL A 65 5.50 12.19 14.30
CA VAL A 65 4.25 11.56 14.74
C VAL A 65 3.84 10.47 13.73
N CYS A 66 3.81 10.80 12.44
CA CYS A 66 3.42 9.85 11.38
C CYS A 66 4.34 8.63 11.34
N LEU A 67 5.65 8.84 11.40
CA LEU A 67 6.64 7.75 11.41
C LEU A 67 6.49 6.88 12.66
N SER A 68 6.26 7.49 13.82
CA SER A 68 6.08 6.78 15.09
C SER A 68 4.82 5.93 15.08
N GLU A 69 3.70 6.47 14.62
CA GLU A 69 2.43 5.73 14.51
C GLU A 69 2.54 4.56 13.54
N PHE A 70 3.16 4.77 12.39
CA PHE A 70 3.40 3.70 11.43
C PHE A 70 4.30 2.61 12.01
N SER A 71 5.36 2.98 12.73
CA SER A 71 6.25 2.02 13.40
C SER A 71 5.50 1.14 14.39
N LYS A 72 4.58 1.71 15.15
CA LYS A 72 3.72 0.95 16.07
C LYS A 72 2.82 -0.02 15.31
N ASP A 73 2.20 0.43 14.25
CA ASP A 73 1.31 -0.39 13.44
C ASP A 73 2.06 -1.52 12.71
N MET A 74 3.31 -1.31 12.30
CA MET A 74 4.13 -2.38 11.74
C MET A 74 4.34 -3.54 12.71
N ILE A 75 4.41 -3.27 14.00
CA ILE A 75 4.59 -4.30 15.03
C ILE A 75 3.27 -4.99 15.37
N SER A 76 2.18 -4.22 15.46
CA SER A 76 0.92 -4.69 16.05
C SER A 76 -0.19 -5.01 15.06
N SER A 77 -0.14 -4.47 13.84
CA SER A 77 -1.31 -4.48 12.95
C SER A 77 -1.03 -5.03 11.56
N PHE A 78 0.19 -4.89 11.03
CA PHE A 78 0.49 -5.30 9.66
C PHE A 78 1.20 -6.64 9.57
N TRP A 79 0.74 -7.44 8.61
CA TRP A 79 1.53 -8.53 8.07
C TRP A 79 2.40 -7.97 6.94
N ILE A 80 3.71 -7.98 7.13
CA ILE A 80 4.67 -7.43 6.18
C ILE A 80 5.23 -8.55 5.31
N ILE A 81 5.06 -8.42 4.00
CA ILE A 81 5.57 -9.38 3.02
C ILE A 81 6.90 -8.86 2.48
N ASP A 82 7.96 -9.58 2.73
CA ASP A 82 9.27 -9.23 2.21
C ASP A 82 9.33 -9.35 0.69
N LEU A 83 9.92 -8.35 0.05
CA LEU A 83 10.17 -8.36 -1.37
C LEU A 83 11.30 -9.35 -1.68
N GLU A 84 10.98 -10.37 -2.45
CA GLU A 84 11.90 -11.43 -2.85
C GLU A 84 12.22 -11.36 -4.35
N ARG A 85 13.27 -12.05 -4.77
CA ARG A 85 13.64 -12.11 -6.19
C ARG A 85 12.49 -12.64 -7.06
N ASN A 86 11.73 -13.58 -6.56
CA ASN A 86 10.54 -14.10 -7.26
C ASN A 86 9.53 -12.99 -7.58
N HIS A 87 9.29 -12.07 -6.65
CA HIS A 87 8.42 -10.92 -6.89
C HIS A 87 8.97 -10.00 -7.97
N ILE A 88 10.28 -9.78 -7.97
CA ILE A 88 10.96 -8.96 -8.97
C ILE A 88 10.83 -9.59 -10.36
N ASN A 89 11.08 -10.89 -10.47
CA ASN A 89 10.95 -11.60 -11.74
C ASN A 89 9.53 -11.55 -12.29
N LYS A 90 8.53 -11.73 -11.45
CA LYS A 90 7.12 -11.68 -11.84
C LYS A 90 6.63 -10.26 -12.17
N SER A 91 7.32 -9.23 -11.69
CA SER A 91 6.97 -7.84 -12.00
C SER A 91 7.23 -7.48 -13.46
N ILE A 92 8.21 -8.13 -14.10
CA ILE A 92 8.62 -7.81 -15.48
C ILE A 92 7.45 -7.94 -16.47
N PRO A 93 6.74 -9.07 -16.55
CA PRO A 93 5.57 -9.17 -17.44
C PRO A 93 4.44 -8.22 -17.07
N LEU A 94 4.30 -7.85 -15.80
CA LEU A 94 3.29 -6.89 -15.36
C LEU A 94 3.59 -5.47 -15.86
N ILE A 95 4.87 -5.08 -15.87
CA ILE A 95 5.30 -3.81 -16.46
C ILE A 95 4.91 -3.76 -17.94
N ILE A 96 5.21 -4.83 -18.68
CA ILE A 96 4.94 -4.91 -20.12
C ILE A 96 3.43 -4.89 -20.39
N LYS A 97 2.68 -5.71 -19.66
CA LYS A 97 1.23 -5.89 -19.89
C LYS A 97 0.41 -4.65 -19.52
N HIS A 98 0.75 -3.99 -18.41
CA HIS A 98 -0.05 -2.91 -17.85
C HIS A 98 0.60 -1.53 -17.95
N ASN A 99 1.79 -1.44 -18.53
CA ASN A 99 2.57 -0.20 -18.60
C ASN A 99 2.77 0.44 -17.20
N LEU A 100 3.07 -0.39 -16.21
CA LEU A 100 3.30 0.06 -14.83
C LEU A 100 4.70 0.62 -14.64
N ARG A 101 4.82 1.56 -13.71
CA ARG A 101 6.12 1.96 -13.18
C ARG A 101 6.69 0.86 -12.30
N THR A 102 8.00 0.89 -12.09
CA THR A 102 8.72 -0.18 -11.36
C THR A 102 8.10 -0.48 -10.00
N LEU A 103 7.91 0.54 -9.16
CA LEU A 103 7.39 0.34 -7.80
C LEU A 103 5.95 -0.20 -7.81
N ASP A 104 5.09 0.30 -8.69
CA ASP A 104 3.71 -0.19 -8.81
C ASP A 104 3.68 -1.65 -9.27
N SER A 105 4.58 -2.04 -10.17
CA SER A 105 4.68 -3.43 -10.64
C SER A 105 5.15 -4.37 -9.53
N LEU A 106 6.03 -3.91 -8.66
CA LEU A 106 6.48 -4.68 -7.50
C LEU A 106 5.35 -4.84 -6.47
N GLN A 107 4.59 -3.78 -6.22
CA GLN A 107 3.41 -3.85 -5.36
C GLN A 107 2.39 -4.87 -5.90
N LEU A 108 2.09 -4.81 -7.20
CA LEU A 108 1.14 -5.74 -7.81
C LEU A 108 1.67 -7.17 -7.78
N SER A 109 2.96 -7.38 -8.01
CA SER A 109 3.59 -8.70 -7.97
C SER A 109 3.46 -9.35 -6.59
N VAL A 110 3.75 -8.60 -5.52
CA VAL A 110 3.57 -9.08 -4.15
C VAL A 110 2.12 -9.43 -3.88
N PHE A 111 1.20 -8.53 -4.28
CA PHE A 111 -0.24 -8.74 -4.14
C PHE A 111 -0.71 -10.02 -4.84
N LEU A 112 -0.33 -10.23 -6.10
CA LEU A 112 -0.76 -11.39 -6.88
C LEU A 112 -0.25 -12.71 -6.29
N ASN A 113 0.86 -12.69 -5.58
CA ASN A 113 1.39 -13.87 -4.90
C ASN A 113 0.51 -14.29 -3.71
N LEU A 114 -0.37 -13.41 -3.25
CA LEU A 114 -1.36 -13.69 -2.21
C LEU A 114 -2.68 -14.26 -2.77
N SER A 115 -2.74 -14.54 -4.06
CA SER A 115 -3.96 -14.98 -4.76
C SER A 115 -4.72 -16.13 -4.07
N PRO A 116 -4.05 -17.14 -3.47
CA PRO A 116 -4.76 -18.21 -2.78
C PRO A 116 -5.61 -17.75 -1.59
N ILE A 117 -5.32 -16.58 -1.03
CA ILE A 117 -6.02 -16.01 0.12
C ILE A 117 -7.08 -14.99 -0.31
N ASN A 118 -7.24 -14.77 -1.63
CA ASN A 118 -8.22 -13.86 -2.21
C ASN A 118 -8.13 -12.42 -1.66
N PRO A 119 -6.99 -11.73 -1.84
CA PRO A 119 -6.77 -10.40 -1.29
C PRO A 119 -7.57 -9.31 -2.01
N THR A 120 -7.80 -8.19 -1.34
CA THR A 120 -8.33 -6.96 -1.93
C THR A 120 -7.22 -5.90 -1.92
N MET A 121 -6.96 -5.28 -3.08
CA MET A 121 -6.00 -4.20 -3.21
C MET A 121 -6.60 -2.88 -2.73
N MET A 122 -5.89 -2.19 -1.87
CA MET A 122 -6.19 -0.81 -1.48
C MET A 122 -5.19 0.12 -2.15
N THR A 123 -5.63 0.89 -3.12
CA THR A 123 -4.78 1.82 -3.86
C THR A 123 -5.54 3.05 -4.33
N SER A 124 -4.89 4.21 -4.23
CA SER A 124 -5.40 5.46 -4.81
C SER A 124 -4.80 5.74 -6.19
N ASP A 125 -3.85 4.91 -6.64
CA ASP A 125 -3.26 5.01 -7.97
C ASP A 125 -4.18 4.35 -8.99
N GLU A 126 -4.62 5.13 -9.99
CA GLU A 126 -5.59 4.69 -10.98
C GLU A 126 -5.06 3.59 -11.89
N ILE A 127 -3.78 3.68 -12.27
CA ILE A 127 -3.15 2.69 -13.15
C ILE A 127 -3.00 1.35 -12.42
N LEU A 128 -2.57 1.39 -11.16
CA LEU A 128 -2.45 0.17 -10.33
C LEU A 128 -3.83 -0.43 -10.03
N TYR A 129 -4.84 0.41 -9.77
CA TYR A 129 -6.22 -0.03 -9.60
C TYR A 129 -6.71 -0.80 -10.84
N ASP A 130 -6.57 -0.19 -12.02
CA ASP A 130 -7.02 -0.80 -13.28
C ASP A 130 -6.27 -2.11 -13.57
N ALA A 131 -4.97 -2.15 -13.32
CA ALA A 131 -4.16 -3.35 -13.50
C ALA A 131 -4.64 -4.48 -12.58
N THR A 132 -4.96 -4.17 -11.32
CA THR A 132 -5.49 -5.14 -10.36
C THR A 132 -6.81 -5.74 -10.83
N ILE A 133 -7.72 -4.92 -11.31
CA ILE A 133 -9.01 -5.37 -11.87
C ILE A 133 -8.79 -6.25 -13.09
N LYS A 134 -7.89 -5.87 -14.00
CA LYS A 134 -7.57 -6.66 -15.21
C LYS A 134 -6.96 -8.02 -14.87
N GLU A 135 -6.25 -8.14 -13.76
CA GLU A 135 -5.74 -9.42 -13.28
C GLU A 135 -6.82 -10.29 -12.60
N GLY A 136 -8.06 -9.80 -12.50
CA GLY A 136 -9.19 -10.55 -11.98
C GLY A 136 -9.39 -10.43 -10.47
N PHE A 137 -8.80 -9.44 -9.82
CA PHE A 137 -8.89 -9.24 -8.38
C PHE A 137 -9.72 -8.03 -8.00
N LYS A 138 -10.14 -7.99 -6.74
CA LYS A 138 -10.86 -6.86 -6.17
C LYS A 138 -9.89 -5.75 -5.82
N ALA A 139 -10.32 -4.51 -6.04
CA ALA A 139 -9.59 -3.32 -5.63
C ALA A 139 -10.57 -2.27 -5.09
N ILE A 140 -10.10 -1.50 -4.11
CA ILE A 140 -10.82 -0.36 -3.54
C ILE A 140 -9.92 0.85 -3.71
N LYS A 141 -10.49 1.93 -4.25
CA LYS A 141 -9.81 3.21 -4.40
C LYS A 141 -10.37 4.18 -3.38
N PRO A 142 -9.66 4.37 -2.26
CA PRO A 142 -10.14 5.29 -1.21
C PRO A 142 -10.03 6.76 -1.59
#